data_c028f15bbcfb5497d6d849245d007fa5
#
_entry.id   c028f15bbcfb5497d6d849245d007fa5
#
_cell.length_a   1.000
_cell.length_b   1.000
_cell.length_c   1.000
_cell.angle_alpha   90.00
_cell.angle_beta   90.00
_cell.angle_gamma   90.00
#
_symmetry.space_group_name_H-M   'P 1'
#
loop_
_entity.id
_entity.type
_entity.pdbx_description
1 polymer ?
#
loop_
_entity_poly.entity_id
_entity_poly.type
_entity_poly.pdbx_seq_one_letter_code
_entity_poly.pdbx_strand_id
1 'polypeptide(L)'
;MVDEKQVSEIVKNVIAGMDISSFDNKPARKQLGVFDTACNKAFTTFRHYNKEQRENIIKEIRRLTHEEAEPMAKLAVEDTKMGNVYHKILKHHLVADKTLGTSDLETRALSG
;
A
#
# COMPACT_ATOMS: atom_id res chain seq x y z
N MET A 1 13.43 -15.11 -0.20
CA MET A 1 13.67 -13.67 -0.39
C MET A 1 12.54 -13.07 -1.20
N VAL A 2 11.86 -12.08 -0.68
CA VAL A 2 10.79 -11.44 -1.42
C VAL A 2 11.42 -10.49 -2.42
N ASP A 3 11.26 -10.85 -3.68
CA ASP A 3 11.76 -10.12 -4.82
C ASP A 3 10.78 -8.97 -5.14
N GLU A 4 11.28 -7.87 -5.71
CA GLU A 4 10.45 -6.78 -6.23
C GLU A 4 9.36 -7.29 -7.18
N LYS A 5 9.67 -8.31 -7.95
CA LYS A 5 8.71 -8.98 -8.83
C LYS A 5 7.57 -9.62 -8.06
N GLN A 6 7.84 -10.25 -6.91
CA GLN A 6 6.80 -10.89 -6.10
C GLN A 6 5.85 -9.86 -5.49
N VAL A 7 6.39 -8.76 -4.97
CA VAL A 7 5.57 -7.66 -4.46
C VAL A 7 4.74 -7.04 -5.58
N SER A 8 5.36 -6.81 -6.73
CA SER A 8 4.67 -6.27 -7.91
C SER A 8 3.58 -7.21 -8.41
N GLU A 9 3.81 -8.52 -8.41
CA GLU A 9 2.81 -9.52 -8.77
C GLU A 9 1.65 -9.55 -7.78
N ILE A 10 1.93 -9.49 -6.48
CA ILE A 10 0.89 -9.44 -5.45
C ILE A 10 0.01 -8.20 -5.67
N VAL A 11 0.62 -7.04 -5.86
CA VAL A 11 -0.09 -5.78 -6.12
C VAL A 11 -0.88 -5.87 -7.42
N LYS A 12 -0.30 -6.41 -8.49
CA LYS A 12 -1.01 -6.60 -9.75
C LYS A 12 -2.17 -7.56 -9.62
N ASN A 13 -2.01 -8.64 -8.88
CA ASN A 13 -3.08 -9.61 -8.65
C ASN A 13 -4.22 -8.99 -7.84
N VAL A 14 -3.91 -8.17 -6.85
CA VAL A 14 -4.92 -7.43 -6.08
C VAL A 14 -5.66 -6.44 -6.99
N ILE A 15 -4.94 -5.70 -7.82
CA ILE A 15 -5.53 -4.74 -8.76
C ILE A 15 -6.35 -5.47 -9.84
N ALA A 16 -5.85 -6.59 -10.36
CA ALA A 16 -6.58 -7.39 -11.36
C ALA A 16 -7.86 -7.99 -10.77
N GLY A 17 -7.85 -8.33 -9.47
CA GLY A 17 -9.03 -8.75 -8.74
C GLY A 17 -10.03 -7.61 -8.49
N MET A 18 -9.59 -6.37 -8.64
CA MET A 18 -10.39 -5.17 -8.50
C MET A 18 -10.82 -4.64 -9.87
N ASP A 19 -11.55 -5.44 -10.64
CA ASP A 19 -12.11 -4.97 -11.90
C ASP A 19 -13.25 -4.02 -11.61
N ILE A 20 -12.98 -2.72 -11.79
CA ILE A 20 -13.95 -1.64 -11.54
C ILE A 20 -15.20 -1.76 -12.41
N SER A 21 -15.07 -2.37 -13.57
CA SER A 21 -16.24 -2.58 -14.47
C SER A 21 -17.22 -3.61 -13.94
N SER A 22 -16.80 -4.48 -13.01
CA SER A 22 -17.66 -5.49 -12.40
C SER A 22 -18.43 -5.00 -11.17
N PHE A 23 -18.24 -3.72 -10.78
CA PHE A 23 -18.98 -3.15 -9.65
C PHE A 23 -20.45 -2.90 -9.93
N ASP A 24 -20.92 -3.05 -11.18
CA ASP A 24 -22.23 -2.56 -11.58
C ASP A 24 -23.41 -3.40 -11.13
N ASN A 25 -23.31 -4.66 -10.79
CA ASN A 25 -24.52 -5.44 -10.52
C ASN A 25 -24.37 -6.63 -9.58
N LYS A 26 -23.22 -6.81 -8.95
CA LYS A 26 -23.10 -7.87 -7.96
C LYS A 26 -23.08 -7.27 -6.57
N PRO A 27 -23.74 -7.94 -5.62
CA PRO A 27 -23.72 -7.47 -4.26
C PRO A 27 -22.28 -7.15 -3.83
N ALA A 28 -22.07 -5.95 -3.32
CA ALA A 28 -20.78 -5.51 -2.81
C ALA A 28 -20.15 -6.53 -1.85
N ARG A 29 -20.98 -7.32 -1.17
CA ARG A 29 -20.56 -8.40 -0.28
C ARG A 29 -19.74 -9.48 -0.97
N LYS A 30 -20.05 -9.83 -2.20
CA LYS A 30 -19.32 -10.88 -2.92
C LYS A 30 -17.92 -10.39 -3.34
N GLN A 31 -17.83 -9.13 -3.74
CA GLN A 31 -16.55 -8.51 -4.09
C GLN A 31 -15.69 -8.29 -2.85
N LEU A 32 -16.29 -7.83 -1.75
CA LEU A 32 -15.62 -7.71 -0.47
C LEU A 32 -15.14 -9.06 0.03
N GLY A 33 -15.92 -10.14 -0.19
CA GLY A 33 -15.51 -11.49 0.19
C GLY A 33 -14.28 -11.97 -0.55
N VAL A 34 -14.17 -11.71 -1.85
CA VAL A 34 -12.98 -12.05 -2.64
C VAL A 34 -11.77 -11.26 -2.18
N PHE A 35 -11.94 -9.97 -1.95
CA PHE A 35 -10.89 -9.09 -1.47
C PHE A 35 -10.43 -9.50 -0.06
N ASP A 36 -11.37 -9.80 0.80
CA ASP A 36 -11.10 -10.25 2.18
C ASP A 36 -10.32 -11.56 2.19
N THR A 37 -10.69 -12.51 1.33
CA THR A 37 -9.98 -13.79 1.20
C THR A 37 -8.53 -13.56 0.72
N ALA A 38 -8.34 -12.71 -0.26
CA ALA A 38 -7.01 -12.37 -0.77
C ALA A 38 -6.16 -11.70 0.31
N CYS A 39 -6.73 -10.77 1.07
CA CYS A 39 -6.06 -10.09 2.16
C CYS A 39 -5.67 -11.06 3.28
N ASN A 40 -6.55 -11.97 3.66
CA ASN A 40 -6.28 -12.98 4.68
C ASN A 40 -5.16 -13.91 4.26
N LYS A 41 -5.13 -14.32 2.99
CA LYS A 41 -4.08 -15.15 2.44
C LYS A 41 -2.74 -14.42 2.46
N ALA A 42 -2.73 -13.17 2.04
CA ALA A 42 -1.54 -12.33 2.07
C ALA A 42 -1.04 -12.12 3.50
N PHE A 43 -1.93 -11.89 4.44
CA PHE A 43 -1.61 -11.76 5.86
C PHE A 43 -0.95 -13.03 6.42
N THR A 44 -1.49 -14.19 6.10
CA THR A 44 -0.95 -15.48 6.54
C THR A 44 0.49 -15.68 6.06
N THR A 45 0.78 -15.26 4.84
CA THR A 45 2.14 -15.30 4.28
C THR A 45 3.04 -14.26 4.94
N PHE A 46 2.55 -13.02 5.06
CA PHE A 46 3.32 -11.89 5.55
C PHE A 46 3.71 -12.03 7.03
N ARG A 47 2.87 -12.65 7.84
CA ARG A 47 3.16 -12.83 9.28
C ARG A 47 4.44 -13.61 9.55
N HIS A 48 4.90 -14.41 8.60
CA HIS A 48 6.13 -15.20 8.73
C HIS A 48 7.38 -14.47 8.21
N TYR A 49 7.21 -13.27 7.66
CA TYR A 49 8.33 -12.49 7.15
C TYR A 49 9.15 -11.92 8.30
N ASN A 50 10.47 -11.94 8.12
CA ASN A 50 11.39 -11.34 9.08
C ASN A 50 11.44 -9.80 8.89
N LYS A 51 12.19 -9.14 9.77
CA LYS A 51 12.33 -7.68 9.74
C LYS A 51 12.90 -7.17 8.41
N GLU A 52 13.93 -7.84 7.89
CA GLU A 52 14.57 -7.47 6.62
C GLU A 52 13.59 -7.52 5.46
N GLN A 53 12.79 -8.59 5.37
CA GLN A 53 11.77 -8.73 4.35
C GLN A 53 10.72 -7.62 4.46
N ARG A 54 10.31 -7.27 5.68
CA ARG A 54 9.37 -6.18 5.93
C ARG A 54 9.95 -4.83 5.52
N GLU A 55 11.21 -4.59 5.82
CA GLU A 55 11.92 -3.36 5.42
C GLU A 55 11.97 -3.21 3.89
N ASN A 56 12.23 -4.29 3.18
CA ASN A 56 12.26 -4.28 1.72
C ASN A 56 10.90 -3.95 1.13
N ILE A 57 9.83 -4.48 1.71
CA ILE A 57 8.45 -4.18 1.29
C ILE A 57 8.13 -2.71 1.51
N ILE A 58 8.45 -2.18 2.69
CA ILE A 58 8.21 -0.77 3.03
C ILE A 58 9.01 0.15 2.10
N LYS A 59 10.25 -0.20 1.83
CA LYS A 59 11.10 0.56 0.91
C LYS A 59 10.48 0.64 -0.48
N GLU A 60 9.94 -0.47 -0.97
CA GLU A 60 9.28 -0.51 -2.28
C GLU A 60 7.98 0.31 -2.28
N ILE A 61 7.19 0.23 -1.21
CA ILE A 61 5.98 1.05 -1.06
C ILE A 61 6.33 2.53 -1.07
N ARG A 62 7.38 2.93 -0.37
CA ARG A 62 7.84 4.32 -0.34
C ARG A 62 8.26 4.79 -1.74
N ARG A 63 9.01 3.95 -2.45
CA ARG A 63 9.43 4.25 -3.82
C ARG A 63 8.23 4.46 -4.74
N LEU A 64 7.27 3.54 -4.69
CA LEU A 64 6.05 3.64 -5.50
C LEU A 64 5.21 4.85 -5.13
N THR A 65 5.14 5.18 -3.84
CA THR A 65 4.41 6.36 -3.39
C THR A 65 5.01 7.64 -3.96
N HIS A 66 6.33 7.75 -4.00
CA HIS A 66 6.99 8.89 -4.64
C HIS A 66 6.72 8.94 -6.14
N GLU A 67 6.82 7.78 -6.80
CA GLU A 67 6.64 7.68 -8.24
C GLU A 67 5.20 8.02 -8.66
N GLU A 68 4.22 7.57 -7.90
CA GLU A 68 2.81 7.73 -8.19
C GLU A 68 2.15 8.93 -7.51
N ALA A 69 2.93 9.75 -6.81
CA ALA A 69 2.39 10.87 -6.03
C ALA A 69 1.58 11.84 -6.89
N GLU A 70 2.09 12.19 -8.07
CA GLU A 70 1.43 13.14 -8.96
C GLU A 70 0.11 12.60 -9.52
N PRO A 71 0.06 11.40 -10.16
CA PRO A 71 -1.21 10.85 -10.65
C PRO A 71 -2.23 10.64 -9.54
N MET A 72 -1.81 10.15 -8.38
CA MET A 72 -2.71 9.92 -7.25
C MET A 72 -3.27 11.22 -6.69
N ALA A 73 -2.44 12.26 -6.59
CA ALA A 73 -2.87 13.57 -6.13
C ALA A 73 -3.92 14.18 -7.07
N LYS A 74 -3.69 14.08 -8.37
CA LYS A 74 -4.65 14.56 -9.39
C LYS A 74 -5.97 13.81 -9.27
N LEU A 75 -5.92 12.50 -9.17
CA LEU A 75 -7.11 11.66 -9.02
C LEU A 75 -7.90 12.01 -7.76
N ALA A 76 -7.21 12.20 -6.64
CA ALA A 76 -7.84 12.55 -5.37
C ALA A 76 -8.55 13.90 -5.43
N VAL A 77 -7.94 14.90 -6.06
CA VAL A 77 -8.56 16.23 -6.22
C VAL A 77 -9.76 16.16 -7.16
N GLU A 78 -9.66 15.43 -8.25
CA GLU A 78 -10.77 15.26 -9.19
C GLU A 78 -11.96 14.56 -8.55
N ASP A 79 -11.69 13.51 -7.78
CA ASP A 79 -12.73 12.69 -7.15
C ASP A 79 -13.43 13.43 -6.00
N THR A 80 -12.66 14.04 -5.13
CA THR A 80 -13.19 14.73 -3.92
C THR A 80 -13.52 16.20 -4.15
N LYS A 81 -12.93 16.81 -5.18
CA LYS A 81 -12.99 18.25 -5.45
C LYS A 81 -12.53 19.09 -4.26
N MET A 82 -11.66 18.52 -3.45
CA MET A 82 -11.12 19.14 -2.25
C MET A 82 -9.61 19.25 -2.34
N GLY A 83 -9.09 20.39 -1.95
CA GLY A 83 -7.66 20.60 -1.84
C GLY A 83 -7.00 21.00 -3.15
N ASN A 84 -5.69 21.04 -3.12
CA ASN A 84 -4.83 21.48 -4.21
C ASN A 84 -3.89 20.34 -4.61
N VAL A 85 -3.73 20.09 -5.89
CA VAL A 85 -2.88 18.99 -6.40
C VAL A 85 -1.45 19.11 -5.88
N TYR A 86 -0.86 20.30 -5.93
CA TYR A 86 0.50 20.54 -5.48
C TYR A 86 0.67 20.17 -3.98
N HIS A 87 -0.25 20.60 -3.15
CA HIS A 87 -0.21 20.28 -1.73
C HIS A 87 -0.38 18.79 -1.46
N LYS A 88 -1.21 18.11 -2.23
CA LYS A 88 -1.39 16.66 -2.11
C LYS A 88 -0.15 15.90 -2.55
N ILE A 89 0.55 16.36 -3.57
CA ILE A 89 1.83 15.79 -3.97
C ILE A 89 2.84 15.89 -2.82
N LEU A 90 2.93 17.07 -2.19
CA LEU A 90 3.80 17.28 -1.03
C LEU A 90 3.43 16.35 0.12
N LYS A 91 2.14 16.16 0.39
CA LYS A 91 1.67 15.23 1.42
C LYS A 91 2.07 13.79 1.12
N HIS A 92 1.97 13.35 -0.12
CA HIS A 92 2.39 12.00 -0.50
C HIS A 92 3.88 11.79 -0.26
N HIS A 93 4.70 12.76 -0.63
CA HIS A 93 6.15 12.68 -0.38
C HIS A 93 6.46 12.70 1.12
N LEU A 94 5.76 13.54 1.88
CA LEU A 94 5.94 13.62 3.32
C LEU A 94 5.58 12.29 4.00
N VAL A 95 4.45 11.70 3.63
CA VAL A 95 4.02 10.40 4.16
C VAL A 95 5.03 9.32 3.82
N ALA A 96 5.50 9.27 2.58
CA ALA A 96 6.47 8.27 2.15
C ALA A 96 7.78 8.37 2.93
N ASP A 97 8.24 9.58 3.24
CA ASP A 97 9.53 9.79 3.89
C ASP A 97 9.46 9.75 5.42
N LYS A 98 8.37 10.21 6.00
CA LYS A 98 8.29 10.47 7.44
C LYS A 98 7.42 9.49 8.22
N THR A 99 6.63 8.69 7.55
CA THR A 99 5.83 7.68 8.24
C THR A 99 6.74 6.64 8.87
N LEU A 100 6.45 6.26 10.11
CA LEU A 100 7.22 5.26 10.84
C LEU A 100 7.16 3.91 10.13
N GLY A 101 8.30 3.26 10.07
CA GLY A 101 8.44 1.93 9.49
C GLY A 101 8.90 0.93 10.54
N THR A 102 9.72 -0.02 10.10
CA THR A 102 10.25 -1.08 10.96
C THR A 102 11.18 -0.57 12.05
N SER A 103 11.69 0.65 11.94
CA SER A 103 12.54 1.27 12.97
C SER A 103 11.86 1.32 14.34
N ASP A 104 10.53 1.39 14.35
CA ASP A 104 9.73 1.39 15.57
C ASP A 104 9.71 0.03 16.26
N LEU A 105 10.07 -1.02 15.56
CA LEU A 105 10.15 -2.38 16.08
C LEU A 105 11.52 -2.72 16.67
N GLU A 106 12.48 -1.80 16.58
CA GLU A 106 13.81 -2.02 17.13
C GLU A 106 13.79 -1.98 18.65
N THR A 107 14.44 -2.97 19.25
CA THR A 107 14.63 -3.01 20.69
C THR A 107 15.66 -1.97 21.07
N ARG A 108 15.27 -1.04 21.92
CA ARG A 108 16.17 -0.03 22.46
C ARG A 108 16.40 -0.28 23.94
N ALA A 109 17.65 -0.44 24.32
CA ALA A 109 18.03 -0.46 25.72
C ALA A 109 18.19 0.98 26.20
N LEU A 110 17.28 1.41 27.07
CA LEU A 110 17.39 2.70 27.72
C LEU A 110 18.07 2.49 29.09
N SER A 111 19.30 2.95 29.22
CA SER A 111 19.96 3.03 30.50
C SER A 111 19.47 4.29 31.21
N GLY A 112 18.63 4.08 32.16
CA GLY A 112 18.10 5.16 32.98
C GLY A 112 18.71 5.19 34.34
#